data_485111c4c77d09e392c979e660d3c44b
#
_entry.id   485111c4c77d09e392c979e660d3c44b
#
_cell.length_a   1.000
_cell.length_b   1.000
_cell.length_c   1.000
_cell.angle_alpha   90.00
_cell.angle_beta   90.00
_cell.angle_gamma   90.00
#
_symmetry.space_group_name_H-M   'P 1'
#
loop_
_entity.id
_entity.type
_entity.pdbx_description
1 polymer ?
#
loop_
_entity_poly.entity_id
_entity_poly.type
_entity_poly.pdbx_seq_one_letter_code
_entity_poly.pdbx_strand_id
1 'polypeptide(L)'
;CIVVFPDCFTALGGNQYINSSAVGRYADFLTRELVPAIDKEFRTKPDRDHRGVFGKSSGGYGALIHGMKYAKYWGAIAAHSGDAYFDFIYQAEWPIALSGLQQYAQQTTPPKTMQSKPGHDDGRIARFLDYVWQTERPSGSDITILMMICMAATYDPDPRAPLGFRLPYDLNTGA
;
A
#
# COMPACT_ATOMS: atom_id res chain seq x y z
N CYS A 1 -25.07 12.83 9.93
CA CYS A 1 -24.30 12.44 8.74
C CYS A 1 -24.14 10.93 8.67
N ILE A 2 -23.81 10.42 7.50
CA ILE A 2 -23.44 9.03 7.28
C ILE A 2 -21.92 8.99 7.23
N VAL A 3 -21.30 8.08 7.97
CA VAL A 3 -19.83 7.85 7.96
C VAL A 3 -19.61 6.43 7.44
N VAL A 4 -18.70 6.31 6.46
CA VAL A 4 -18.35 5.03 5.83
C VAL A 4 -16.89 4.73 6.11
N PHE A 5 -16.63 3.52 6.58
CA PHE A 5 -15.29 2.98 6.81
C PHE A 5 -15.04 1.86 5.80
N PRO A 6 -14.39 2.17 4.67
CA PRO A 6 -14.14 1.14 3.66
C PRO A 6 -13.04 0.18 4.10
N ASP A 7 -13.22 -1.09 3.83
CA ASP A 7 -12.13 -2.05 3.89
C ASP A 7 -11.26 -1.92 2.64
N CYS A 8 -10.04 -1.44 2.83
CA CYS A 8 -9.06 -1.26 1.78
C CYS A 8 -7.76 -2.04 2.09
N PHE A 9 -7.85 -3.13 2.83
CA PHE A 9 -6.70 -4.00 3.05
C PHE A 9 -6.37 -4.84 1.82
N THR A 10 -5.08 -5.06 1.61
CA THR A 10 -4.54 -5.95 0.57
C THR A 10 -3.76 -7.09 1.19
N ALA A 11 -3.36 -8.08 0.40
CA ALA A 11 -2.45 -9.13 0.87
C ALA A 11 -1.10 -8.60 1.39
N LEU A 12 -0.69 -7.41 0.97
CA LEU A 12 0.51 -6.72 1.45
C LEU A 12 0.23 -5.72 2.59
N GLY A 13 -1.00 -5.54 2.99
CA GLY A 13 -1.43 -4.54 3.98
C GLY A 13 -2.21 -3.39 3.35
N GLY A 14 -1.83 -2.14 3.60
CA GLY A 14 -2.50 -0.96 3.06
C GLY A 14 -2.21 -0.69 1.58
N ASN A 15 -2.78 0.39 1.04
CA ASN A 15 -2.62 0.80 -0.37
C ASN A 15 -2.65 2.31 -0.56
N GLN A 16 -2.58 3.06 0.52
CA GLN A 16 -2.62 4.53 0.54
C GLN A 16 -3.85 5.14 -0.16
N TYR A 17 -4.89 4.34 -0.42
CA TYR A 17 -6.15 4.74 -1.07
C TYR A 17 -5.98 5.28 -2.49
N ILE A 18 -4.92 4.86 -3.19
CA ILE A 18 -4.61 5.24 -4.58
C ILE A 18 -4.69 4.04 -5.52
N ASN A 19 -4.62 4.30 -6.81
CA ASN A 19 -4.54 3.22 -7.81
C ASN A 19 -3.09 2.75 -7.96
N SER A 20 -2.90 1.43 -7.91
CA SER A 20 -1.65 0.77 -8.24
C SER A 20 -1.94 -0.50 -9.03
N SER A 21 -1.14 -0.78 -10.06
CA SER A 21 -1.25 -2.05 -10.82
C SER A 21 -0.76 -3.26 -10.02
N ALA A 22 -0.02 -3.05 -8.94
CA ALA A 22 0.52 -4.14 -8.11
C ALA A 22 -0.42 -4.53 -6.96
N VAL A 23 -1.16 -3.57 -6.37
CA VAL A 23 -2.00 -3.84 -5.18
C VAL A 23 -3.48 -3.56 -5.39
N GLY A 24 -3.88 -2.94 -6.50
CA GLY A 24 -5.28 -2.69 -6.83
C GLY A 24 -5.66 -1.23 -7.07
N ARG A 25 -6.83 -1.00 -7.62
CA ARG A 25 -7.33 0.32 -8.06
C ARG A 25 -8.23 0.94 -6.99
N TYR A 26 -7.69 1.23 -5.83
CA TYR A 26 -8.49 1.66 -4.67
C TYR A 26 -9.05 3.08 -4.78
N ALA A 27 -8.41 3.98 -5.50
CA ALA A 27 -9.04 5.27 -5.79
C ALA A 27 -10.28 5.14 -6.69
N ASP A 28 -10.24 4.21 -7.67
CA ASP A 28 -11.42 3.90 -8.49
C ASP A 28 -12.50 3.20 -7.68
N PHE A 29 -12.12 2.21 -6.84
CA PHE A 29 -13.06 1.57 -5.92
C PHE A 29 -13.80 2.60 -5.07
N LEU A 30 -13.09 3.50 -4.41
CA LEU A 30 -13.70 4.52 -3.55
C LEU A 30 -14.62 5.47 -4.33
N THR A 31 -14.18 5.94 -5.51
CA THR A 31 -14.88 7.00 -6.21
C THR A 31 -15.94 6.52 -7.21
N ARG A 32 -15.74 5.32 -7.80
CA ARG A 32 -16.60 4.82 -8.88
C ARG A 32 -17.50 3.66 -8.46
N GLU A 33 -17.17 3.00 -7.35
CA GLU A 33 -17.94 1.86 -6.85
C GLU A 33 -18.59 2.19 -5.51
N LEU A 34 -17.79 2.50 -4.47
CA LEU A 34 -18.29 2.72 -3.13
C LEU A 34 -19.22 3.94 -3.02
N VAL A 35 -18.78 5.11 -3.53
CA VAL A 35 -19.58 6.33 -3.48
C VAL A 35 -20.94 6.14 -4.15
N PRO A 36 -21.03 5.63 -5.40
CA PRO A 36 -22.34 5.40 -6.02
C PRO A 36 -23.18 4.33 -5.30
N ALA A 37 -22.55 3.30 -4.72
CA ALA A 37 -23.27 2.28 -3.96
C ALA A 37 -23.92 2.86 -2.70
N ILE A 38 -23.21 3.70 -1.96
CA ILE A 38 -23.73 4.39 -0.78
C ILE A 38 -24.84 5.38 -1.15
N ASP A 39 -24.67 6.13 -2.23
CA ASP A 39 -25.71 7.05 -2.70
C ASP A 39 -26.99 6.33 -3.14
N LYS A 40 -26.86 5.11 -3.66
CA LYS A 40 -28.00 4.28 -4.07
C LYS A 40 -28.74 3.66 -2.88
N GLU A 41 -27.98 3.23 -1.85
CA GLU A 41 -28.53 2.45 -0.74
C GLU A 41 -29.06 3.34 0.39
N PHE A 42 -28.48 4.51 0.59
CA PHE A 42 -28.81 5.39 1.70
C PHE A 42 -29.35 6.74 1.22
N ARG A 43 -30.08 7.44 2.10
CA ARG A 43 -30.61 8.79 1.83
C ARG A 43 -29.51 9.83 1.90
N THR A 44 -28.65 9.86 0.93
CA THR A 44 -27.58 10.86 0.78
C THR A 44 -28.08 12.08 -0.02
N LYS A 45 -27.25 13.11 -0.07
CA LYS A 45 -27.29 14.15 -1.11
C LYS A 45 -26.14 13.83 -2.07
N PRO A 46 -26.41 13.30 -3.29
CA PRO A 46 -25.41 12.65 -4.13
C PRO A 46 -24.58 13.66 -4.96
N ASP A 47 -24.11 14.72 -4.36
CA ASP A 47 -23.24 15.71 -4.97
C ASP A 47 -21.96 15.91 -4.13
N ARG A 48 -20.93 16.50 -4.75
CA ARG A 48 -19.64 16.71 -4.10
C ARG A 48 -19.72 17.64 -2.88
N ASP A 49 -20.60 18.62 -2.89
CA ASP A 49 -20.66 19.67 -1.86
C ASP A 49 -21.21 19.13 -0.53
N HIS A 50 -21.82 17.94 -0.58
CA HIS A 50 -22.33 17.22 0.59
C HIS A 50 -21.49 16.00 0.95
N ARG A 51 -20.29 15.86 0.37
CA ARG A 51 -19.42 14.70 0.58
C ARG A 51 -18.00 15.14 0.97
N GLY A 52 -17.51 14.59 2.08
CA GLY A 52 -16.13 14.80 2.54
C GLY A 52 -15.36 13.50 2.60
N VAL A 53 -14.03 13.60 2.55
CA VAL A 53 -13.12 12.51 2.83
C VAL A 53 -12.15 12.93 3.92
N PHE A 54 -11.90 12.03 4.87
CA PHE A 54 -10.99 12.30 5.98
C PHE A 54 -10.20 11.04 6.34
N GLY A 55 -9.06 11.23 6.97
CA GLY A 55 -8.25 10.12 7.44
C GLY A 55 -7.03 10.55 8.24
N LYS A 56 -6.43 9.56 8.90
CA LYS A 56 -5.20 9.71 9.67
C LYS A 56 -4.09 8.85 9.07
N SER A 57 -2.81 9.28 9.16
CA SER A 57 -1.65 8.54 8.66
C SER A 57 -1.82 8.21 7.17
N SER A 58 -1.80 6.95 6.76
CA SER A 58 -2.12 6.52 5.38
C SER A 58 -3.46 7.04 4.88
N GLY A 59 -4.48 7.10 5.74
CA GLY A 59 -5.77 7.72 5.42
C GLY A 59 -5.68 9.23 5.24
N GLY A 60 -4.80 9.90 5.98
CA GLY A 60 -4.50 11.33 5.82
C GLY A 60 -3.82 11.61 4.48
N TYR A 61 -2.85 10.78 4.07
CA TYR A 61 -2.27 10.82 2.73
C TYR A 61 -3.36 10.62 1.65
N GLY A 62 -4.17 9.58 1.81
CA GLY A 62 -5.29 9.31 0.90
C GLY A 62 -6.22 10.49 0.78
N ALA A 63 -6.63 11.13 1.89
CA ALA A 63 -7.48 12.31 1.88
C ALA A 63 -6.86 13.48 1.10
N LEU A 64 -5.54 13.74 1.27
CA LEU A 64 -4.82 14.76 0.50
C LEU A 64 -4.82 14.45 -1.00
N ILE A 65 -4.47 13.21 -1.39
CA ILE A 65 -4.44 12.81 -2.80
C ILE A 65 -5.85 12.88 -3.41
N HIS A 66 -6.87 12.45 -2.67
CA HIS A 66 -8.25 12.54 -3.14
C HIS A 66 -8.71 13.99 -3.33
N GLY A 67 -8.33 14.89 -2.43
CA GLY A 67 -8.59 16.33 -2.61
C GLY A 67 -7.90 16.93 -3.82
N MET A 68 -6.65 16.54 -4.08
CA MET A 68 -5.88 17.06 -5.22
C MET A 68 -6.28 16.45 -6.56
N LYS A 69 -6.48 15.12 -6.63
CA LYS A 69 -6.66 14.41 -7.91
C LYS A 69 -8.11 14.04 -8.22
N TYR A 70 -8.96 13.97 -7.20
CA TYR A 70 -10.34 13.50 -7.31
C TYR A 70 -11.34 14.52 -6.77
N ALA A 71 -11.02 15.81 -6.80
CA ALA A 71 -11.83 16.92 -6.28
C ALA A 71 -13.27 16.95 -6.80
N LYS A 72 -13.53 16.37 -7.97
CA LYS A 72 -14.91 16.26 -8.50
C LYS A 72 -15.84 15.39 -7.65
N TYR A 73 -15.30 14.55 -6.77
CA TYR A 73 -16.09 13.69 -5.88
C TYR A 73 -16.25 14.26 -4.47
N TRP A 74 -15.34 15.16 -4.05
CA TRP A 74 -15.19 15.58 -2.65
C TRP A 74 -15.27 17.10 -2.51
N GLY A 75 -16.22 17.59 -1.72
CA GLY A 75 -16.36 19.01 -1.38
C GLY A 75 -15.46 19.45 -0.24
N ALA A 76 -15.06 18.51 0.64
CA ALA A 76 -14.17 18.77 1.75
C ALA A 76 -13.21 17.62 1.97
N ILE A 77 -12.01 17.95 2.49
CA ILE A 77 -11.02 16.96 2.95
C ILE A 77 -10.54 17.32 4.36
N ALA A 78 -10.19 16.30 5.15
CA ALA A 78 -9.48 16.49 6.39
C ALA A 78 -8.36 15.45 6.50
N ALA A 79 -7.11 15.92 6.49
CA ALA A 79 -5.93 15.08 6.64
C ALA A 79 -5.34 15.27 8.02
N HIS A 80 -5.24 14.18 8.78
CA HIS A 80 -4.56 14.17 10.07
C HIS A 80 -3.27 13.38 9.97
N SER A 81 -2.13 14.03 10.13
CA SER A 81 -0.81 13.41 10.08
C SER A 81 -0.63 12.51 8.86
N GLY A 82 -0.96 13.02 7.66
CA GLY A 82 -0.81 12.28 6.42
C GLY A 82 0.65 11.97 6.11
N ASP A 83 0.91 10.78 5.58
CA ASP A 83 2.25 10.28 5.25
C ASP A 83 2.81 11.03 4.04
N ALA A 84 3.41 12.21 4.23
CA ALA A 84 3.80 13.09 3.13
C ALA A 84 5.31 13.33 3.01
N TYR A 85 6.08 13.11 4.07
CA TYR A 85 7.53 13.31 4.03
C TYR A 85 8.27 11.98 4.07
N PHE A 86 8.45 11.37 2.91
CA PHE A 86 8.93 10.00 2.74
C PHE A 86 10.36 9.77 3.25
N ASP A 87 11.24 10.77 3.16
CA ASP A 87 12.60 10.69 3.71
C ASP A 87 12.60 10.42 5.22
N PHE A 88 11.66 11.01 5.96
CA PHE A 88 11.54 10.78 7.39
C PHE A 88 10.72 9.55 7.75
N ILE A 89 9.68 9.23 6.97
CA ILE A 89 8.74 8.16 7.32
C ILE A 89 9.29 6.80 6.89
N TYR A 90 9.77 6.67 5.66
CA TYR A 90 10.11 5.38 5.08
C TYR A 90 11.61 5.13 5.00
N GLN A 91 12.41 6.12 4.63
CA GLN A 91 13.84 5.93 4.44
C GLN A 91 14.57 5.53 5.74
N ALA A 92 14.13 6.03 6.88
CA ALA A 92 14.67 5.68 8.17
C ALA A 92 14.50 4.19 8.54
N GLU A 93 13.54 3.50 7.92
CA GLU A 93 13.23 2.10 8.17
C GLU A 93 13.90 1.13 7.18
N TRP A 94 14.50 1.64 6.10
CA TRP A 94 15.18 0.80 5.10
C TRP A 94 16.27 -0.11 5.69
N PRO A 95 17.14 0.34 6.60
CA PRO A 95 18.15 -0.53 7.19
C PRO A 95 17.55 -1.74 7.93
N ILE A 96 16.40 -1.56 8.59
CA ILE A 96 15.69 -2.65 9.28
C ILE A 96 15.15 -3.63 8.25
N ALA A 97 14.49 -3.13 7.20
CA ALA A 97 13.93 -3.97 6.15
C ALA A 97 15.02 -4.74 5.40
N LEU A 98 16.12 -4.08 5.02
CA LEU A 98 17.25 -4.71 4.34
C LEU A 98 17.91 -5.80 5.21
N SER A 99 18.21 -5.50 6.47
CA SER A 99 18.80 -6.44 7.41
C SER A 99 17.89 -7.65 7.65
N GLY A 100 16.58 -7.42 7.83
CA GLY A 100 15.62 -8.50 8.02
C GLY A 100 15.45 -9.38 6.78
N LEU A 101 15.52 -8.83 5.58
CA LEU A 101 15.45 -9.59 4.35
C LEU A 101 16.69 -10.45 4.07
N GLN A 102 17.85 -10.14 4.67
CA GLN A 102 19.09 -10.93 4.47
C GLN A 102 18.94 -12.40 4.92
N GLN A 103 18.17 -12.67 5.96
CA GLN A 103 17.93 -14.05 6.43
C GLN A 103 17.21 -14.92 5.38
N TYR A 104 16.54 -14.31 4.40
CA TYR A 104 15.84 -15.00 3.32
C TYR A 104 16.68 -15.10 2.03
N ALA A 105 17.86 -14.49 1.96
CA ALA A 105 18.69 -14.43 0.75
C ALA A 105 19.27 -15.79 0.34
N GLN A 106 19.64 -16.65 1.28
CA GLN A 106 20.42 -17.87 1.06
C GLN A 106 19.64 -19.18 1.25
N GLN A 107 18.31 -19.13 1.29
CA GLN A 107 17.51 -20.35 1.43
C GLN A 107 17.43 -21.10 0.10
N THR A 108 17.78 -22.40 0.11
CA THR A 108 17.75 -23.26 -1.08
C THR A 108 16.33 -23.68 -1.52
N THR A 109 15.31 -23.42 -0.70
CA THR A 109 13.92 -23.78 -0.99
C THR A 109 13.28 -22.74 -1.90
N PRO A 110 12.78 -23.12 -3.07
CA PRO A 110 12.07 -22.18 -3.95
C PRO A 110 10.78 -21.69 -3.28
N PRO A 111 10.41 -20.41 -3.48
CA PRO A 111 9.16 -19.86 -2.93
C PRO A 111 7.94 -20.56 -3.56
N LYS A 112 6.91 -20.79 -2.72
CA LYS A 112 5.69 -21.51 -3.14
C LYS A 112 4.74 -20.64 -3.98
N THR A 113 4.74 -19.34 -3.76
CA THR A 113 3.69 -18.41 -4.20
C THR A 113 4.05 -17.49 -5.35
N MET A 114 5.33 -17.30 -5.65
CA MET A 114 5.76 -16.43 -6.75
C MET A 114 6.84 -17.10 -7.62
N GLN A 115 6.59 -17.20 -8.92
CA GLN A 115 7.63 -17.54 -9.88
C GLN A 115 8.53 -16.30 -10.07
N SER A 116 9.63 -16.23 -9.33
CA SER A 116 10.63 -15.19 -9.51
C SER A 116 11.27 -15.33 -10.89
N LYS A 117 11.09 -14.32 -11.75
CA LYS A 117 11.91 -14.18 -12.95
C LYS A 117 13.32 -13.75 -12.56
N PRO A 118 14.37 -14.18 -13.28
CA PRO A 118 15.72 -13.72 -13.03
C PRO A 118 15.80 -12.20 -13.16
N GLY A 119 16.19 -11.52 -12.11
CA GLY A 119 16.29 -10.06 -12.00
C GLY A 119 16.71 -9.69 -10.58
N HIS A 120 16.73 -8.45 -10.22
CA HIS A 120 17.24 -7.88 -8.95
C HIS A 120 16.72 -8.50 -7.62
N ASP A 121 15.71 -9.38 -7.66
CA ASP A 121 15.25 -10.16 -6.52
C ASP A 121 15.67 -11.62 -6.66
N ASP A 122 16.43 -12.12 -5.70
CA ASP A 122 16.85 -13.53 -5.60
C ASP A 122 15.78 -14.44 -4.99
N GLY A 123 14.55 -13.98 -4.92
CA GLY A 123 13.38 -14.66 -4.33
C GLY A 123 13.25 -14.45 -2.82
N ARG A 124 14.10 -13.62 -2.19
CA ARG A 124 14.02 -13.36 -0.74
C ARG A 124 12.72 -12.71 -0.31
N ILE A 125 12.16 -11.81 -1.11
CA ILE A 125 10.87 -11.18 -0.83
C ILE A 125 9.73 -12.21 -0.86
N ALA A 126 9.71 -13.07 -1.88
CA ALA A 126 8.69 -14.12 -1.96
C ALA A 126 8.77 -15.09 -0.77
N ARG A 127 9.98 -15.47 -0.35
CA ARG A 127 10.17 -16.30 0.85
C ARG A 127 9.74 -15.61 2.15
N PHE A 128 10.02 -14.32 2.27
CA PHE A 128 9.54 -13.51 3.38
C PHE A 128 8.00 -13.44 3.41
N LEU A 129 7.37 -13.20 2.26
CA LEU A 129 5.91 -13.16 2.17
C LEU A 129 5.26 -14.51 2.51
N ASP A 130 5.84 -15.62 2.03
CA ASP A 130 5.39 -16.97 2.40
C ASP A 130 5.48 -17.20 3.91
N TYR A 131 6.53 -16.71 4.56
CA TYR A 131 6.69 -16.78 6.00
C TYR A 131 5.67 -15.91 6.75
N VAL A 132 5.57 -14.63 6.40
CA VAL A 132 4.75 -13.68 7.16
C VAL A 132 3.25 -13.99 7.05
N TRP A 133 2.79 -14.50 5.92
CA TRP A 133 1.39 -14.90 5.75
C TRP A 133 1.00 -16.16 6.52
N GLN A 134 1.97 -16.97 6.94
CA GLN A 134 1.74 -18.15 7.76
C GLN A 134 1.97 -17.87 9.25
N THR A 135 2.46 -16.70 9.60
CA THR A 135 2.82 -16.33 10.96
C THR A 135 1.63 -15.68 11.68
N GLU A 136 1.17 -16.29 12.77
CA GLU A 136 0.04 -15.78 13.57
C GLU A 136 0.35 -14.42 14.21
N ARG A 137 1.61 -14.19 14.58
CA ARG A 137 2.07 -12.96 15.25
C ARG A 137 3.40 -12.48 14.66
N PRO A 138 3.36 -11.72 13.56
CA PRO A 138 4.56 -11.12 13.00
C PRO A 138 5.27 -10.22 14.02
N SER A 139 6.59 -10.21 13.99
CA SER A 139 7.42 -9.32 14.82
C SER A 139 7.33 -7.86 14.33
N GLY A 140 7.82 -6.91 15.13
CA GLY A 140 7.91 -5.51 14.68
C GLY A 140 8.76 -5.33 13.43
N SER A 141 9.86 -6.07 13.29
CA SER A 141 10.67 -6.05 12.08
C SER A 141 9.95 -6.64 10.87
N ASP A 142 9.15 -7.70 11.05
CA ASP A 142 8.35 -8.28 9.95
C ASP A 142 7.31 -7.26 9.44
N ILE A 143 6.66 -6.52 10.35
CA ILE A 143 5.74 -5.45 9.98
C ILE A 143 6.45 -4.34 9.22
N THR A 144 7.65 -3.94 9.64
CA THR A 144 8.45 -2.93 8.93
C THR A 144 8.82 -3.41 7.51
N ILE A 145 9.25 -4.66 7.36
CA ILE A 145 9.55 -5.24 6.03
C ILE A 145 8.31 -5.26 5.15
N LEU A 146 7.18 -5.75 5.69
CA LEU A 146 5.92 -5.82 4.95
C LEU A 146 5.46 -4.42 4.52
N MET A 147 5.59 -3.43 5.40
CA MET A 147 5.25 -2.04 5.09
C MET A 147 6.12 -1.50 3.95
N MET A 148 7.42 -1.74 3.94
CA MET A 148 8.31 -1.30 2.85
C MET A 148 7.93 -1.93 1.51
N ILE A 149 7.64 -3.24 1.50
CA ILE A 149 7.17 -3.94 0.30
C ILE A 149 5.83 -3.37 -0.19
N CYS A 150 4.90 -3.17 0.72
CA CYS A 150 3.59 -2.59 0.43
C CYS A 150 3.70 -1.19 -0.16
N MET A 151 4.54 -0.33 0.41
CA MET A 151 4.75 1.03 -0.09
C MET A 151 5.41 1.03 -1.47
N ALA A 152 6.40 0.17 -1.71
CA ALA A 152 7.00 -0.02 -3.03
C ALA A 152 5.94 -0.44 -4.08
N ALA A 153 5.13 -1.44 -3.76
CA ALA A 153 4.04 -1.91 -4.63
C ALA A 153 2.96 -0.84 -4.87
N THR A 154 2.76 0.06 -3.90
CA THR A 154 1.77 1.13 -4.00
C THR A 154 2.27 2.31 -4.83
N TYR A 155 3.51 2.74 -4.61
CA TYR A 155 4.03 4.00 -5.18
C TYR A 155 4.82 3.80 -6.47
N ASP A 156 5.47 2.64 -6.67
CA ASP A 156 6.25 2.34 -7.88
C ASP A 156 5.86 0.99 -8.51
N PRO A 157 4.57 0.79 -8.86
CA PRO A 157 4.14 -0.40 -9.56
C PRO A 157 4.73 -0.44 -10.97
N ASP A 158 5.38 -1.54 -11.33
CA ASP A 158 5.86 -1.81 -12.69
C ASP A 158 5.52 -3.27 -13.08
N PRO A 159 4.51 -3.49 -13.94
CA PRO A 159 4.13 -4.84 -14.38
C PRO A 159 5.25 -5.62 -15.08
N ARG A 160 6.32 -4.95 -15.50
CA ARG A 160 7.50 -5.59 -16.11
C ARG A 160 8.53 -6.03 -15.10
N ALA A 161 8.48 -5.45 -13.88
CA ALA A 161 9.35 -5.87 -12.80
C ALA A 161 8.98 -7.28 -12.32
N PRO A 162 9.96 -8.08 -11.82
CA PRO A 162 9.72 -9.45 -11.37
C PRO A 162 8.62 -9.60 -10.32
N LEU A 163 8.49 -8.63 -9.42
CA LEU A 163 7.49 -8.59 -8.35
C LEU A 163 6.22 -7.81 -8.72
N GLY A 164 6.17 -7.20 -9.94
CA GLY A 164 5.11 -6.28 -10.32
C GLY A 164 5.29 -4.85 -9.81
N PHE A 165 6.42 -4.57 -9.14
CA PHE A 165 6.80 -3.26 -8.63
C PHE A 165 8.32 -3.16 -8.48
N ARG A 166 8.85 -1.94 -8.28
CA ARG A 166 10.26 -1.70 -8.01
C ARG A 166 10.43 -1.32 -6.54
N LEU A 167 11.53 -1.80 -5.95
CA LEU A 167 11.95 -1.36 -4.63
C LEU A 167 12.70 -0.02 -4.74
N PRO A 168 12.64 0.83 -3.70
CA PRO A 168 13.37 2.09 -3.68
C PRO A 168 14.88 1.94 -3.44
N TYR A 169 15.39 0.73 -3.28
CA TYR A 169 16.77 0.39 -2.99
C TYR A 169 17.13 -0.96 -3.59
N ASP A 170 18.41 -1.16 -3.84
CA ASP A 170 18.96 -2.47 -4.21
C ASP A 170 19.08 -3.38 -2.98
N LEU A 171 18.62 -4.62 -3.07
CA LEU A 171 18.57 -5.57 -1.95
C LEU A 171 19.95 -6.05 -1.46
N ASN A 172 21.00 -5.87 -2.26
CA ASN A 172 22.35 -6.32 -1.91
C ASN A 172 23.21 -5.17 -1.40
N THR A 173 23.10 -4.01 -2.01
CA THR A 173 23.93 -2.83 -1.70
C THR A 173 23.24 -1.84 -0.76
N GLY A 174 21.93 -1.82 -0.72
CA GLY A 174 21.15 -0.82 0.03
C GLY A 174 21.13 0.57 -0.61
N ALA A 175 21.63 0.70 -1.84
CA ALA A 175 21.72 1.97 -2.55
C ALA A 175 20.54 2.21 -3.50
#